data_16460351e438e597362543d7d260a0bb
#
_entry.id   16460351e438e597362543d7d260a0bb
#
_cell.length_a   1.000
_cell.length_b   1.000
_cell.length_c   1.000
_cell.angle_alpha   90.00
_cell.angle_beta   90.00
_cell.angle_gamma   90.00
#
_symmetry.space_group_name_H-M   'P 1'
#
loop_
_entity.id
_entity.type
_entity.pdbx_description
1 polymer ?
#
loop_
_entity_poly.entity_id
_entity_poly.type
_entity_poly.pdbx_seq_one_letter_code
_entity_poly.pdbx_strand_id
1 'polypeptide(L)'
;MKTLYLNRRNNGHRYWYHKLHIYLYPFYYINYTLTTMGAMEFKKKYAEDKTAAWEDYLNLCKTGGSRSYLETLRYANLSNLFEPGSVERACGYTERILLTQIAEQEQQA
;
A
#
# COMPACT_ATOMS: atom_id res chain seq x y z
N MET A 1 8.85 -7.03 -23.12
CA MET A 1 8.50 -6.68 -21.74
C MET A 1 9.68 -6.68 -20.77
N LYS A 2 10.59 -7.65 -20.81
CA LYS A 2 11.83 -7.66 -20.00
C LYS A 2 12.68 -6.39 -20.11
N THR A 3 12.78 -5.80 -21.28
CA THR A 3 13.60 -4.59 -21.54
C THR A 3 13.08 -3.35 -20.83
N LEU A 4 11.77 -3.22 -20.66
CA LEU A 4 11.13 -2.08 -19.97
C LEU A 4 11.37 -2.12 -18.44
N TYR A 5 11.43 -3.32 -17.85
CA TYR A 5 11.72 -3.49 -16.42
C TYR A 5 13.20 -3.30 -16.08
N LEU A 6 14.10 -3.70 -16.97
CA LEU A 6 15.56 -3.52 -16.79
C LEU A 6 15.99 -2.05 -16.89
N ASN A 7 15.33 -1.26 -17.74
CA ASN A 7 15.58 0.19 -17.80
C ASN A 7 15.10 0.95 -16.55
N ARG A 8 14.12 0.42 -15.83
CA ARG A 8 13.68 0.99 -14.55
C ARG A 8 14.69 0.81 -13.43
N ARG A 9 15.51 -0.25 -13.44
CA ARG A 9 16.53 -0.48 -12.39
C ARG A 9 17.57 0.63 -12.35
N ASN A 10 17.95 1.20 -13.49
CA ASN A 10 18.95 2.27 -13.54
C ASN A 10 18.36 3.66 -13.28
N ASN A 11 17.05 3.86 -13.43
CA ASN A 11 16.36 5.13 -13.20
C ASN A 11 15.56 5.18 -11.88
N GLY A 12 15.47 4.07 -11.14
CA GLY A 12 14.67 3.96 -9.93
C GLY A 12 15.03 5.00 -8.86
N HIS A 13 16.31 5.30 -8.72
CA HIS A 13 16.80 6.29 -7.76
C HIS A 13 16.46 7.75 -8.13
N ARG A 14 16.04 8.01 -9.37
CA ARG A 14 15.74 9.37 -9.86
C ARG A 14 14.27 9.59 -10.16
N TYR A 15 13.43 8.57 -10.03
CA TYR A 15 12.01 8.66 -10.38
C TYR A 15 11.24 9.72 -9.56
N TRP A 16 11.65 9.97 -8.32
CA TRP A 16 11.03 10.97 -7.45
C TRP A 16 11.17 12.40 -7.99
N TYR A 17 12.20 12.73 -8.78
CA TYR A 17 12.36 14.04 -9.41
C TYR A 17 11.21 14.39 -10.36
N HIS A 18 10.52 13.39 -10.92
CA HIS A 18 9.38 13.60 -11.81
C HIS A 18 8.07 13.87 -11.04
N LYS A 19 8.08 13.82 -9.72
CA LYS A 19 6.90 14.05 -8.89
C LYS A 19 6.80 15.52 -8.49
N LEU A 20 6.06 16.28 -9.28
CA LEU A 20 5.87 17.72 -9.08
C LEU A 20 5.37 18.07 -7.67
N HIS A 21 4.56 17.19 -7.07
CA HIS A 21 4.02 17.37 -5.71
C HIS A 21 5.10 17.51 -4.63
N ILE A 22 6.28 16.89 -4.82
CA ILE A 22 7.39 16.98 -3.86
C ILE A 22 7.90 18.42 -3.76
N TYR A 23 7.86 19.17 -4.85
CA TYR A 23 8.36 20.54 -4.93
C TYR A 23 7.29 21.58 -4.60
N LEU A 24 6.06 21.38 -5.10
CA LEU A 24 4.98 22.35 -4.93
C LEU A 24 4.24 22.22 -3.60
N TYR A 25 4.16 20.98 -3.06
CA TYR A 25 3.41 20.69 -1.85
C TYR A 25 4.25 19.82 -0.92
N PRO A 26 5.23 20.40 -0.20
CA PRO A 26 6.08 19.65 0.73
C PRO A 26 5.25 18.85 1.73
N PHE A 27 5.68 17.64 2.05
CA PHE A 27 5.02 16.71 2.98
C PHE A 27 3.65 16.17 2.55
N TYR A 28 3.11 16.58 1.41
CA TYR A 28 1.81 16.12 0.95
C TYR A 28 1.85 14.71 0.32
N TYR A 29 2.89 14.41 -0.45
CA TYR A 29 2.93 13.18 -1.26
C TYR A 29 2.98 11.89 -0.43
N ILE A 30 3.47 11.94 0.80
CA ILE A 30 3.50 10.82 1.73
C ILE A 30 2.10 10.27 2.04
N ASN A 31 1.07 11.10 1.98
CA ASN A 31 -0.32 10.69 2.23
C ASN A 31 -0.77 9.59 1.27
N TYR A 32 -0.34 9.64 0.01
CA TYR A 32 -0.65 8.59 -0.97
C TYR A 32 0.03 7.26 -0.64
N THR A 33 1.25 7.29 -0.14
CA THR A 33 1.96 6.10 0.31
C THR A 33 1.24 5.47 1.50
N LEU A 34 0.90 6.25 2.52
CA LEU A 34 0.22 5.78 3.71
C LEU A 34 -1.17 5.19 3.38
N THR A 35 -1.92 5.84 2.50
CA THR A 35 -3.23 5.35 2.06
C THR A 35 -3.12 4.04 1.27
N THR A 36 -2.13 3.95 0.38
CA THR A 36 -1.89 2.74 -0.41
C THR A 36 -1.49 1.57 0.48
N MET A 37 -0.62 1.79 1.46
CA MET A 37 -0.24 0.76 2.43
C MET A 37 -1.43 0.27 3.24
N GLY A 38 -2.29 1.18 3.70
CA GLY A 38 -3.54 0.83 4.39
C GLY A 38 -4.47 -0.01 3.51
N ALA A 39 -4.62 0.34 2.23
CA ALA A 39 -5.42 -0.43 1.28
C ALA A 39 -4.85 -1.85 1.04
N MET A 40 -3.53 -2.00 0.99
CA MET A 40 -2.87 -3.30 0.87
C MET A 40 -3.09 -4.16 2.11
N GLU A 41 -3.06 -3.57 3.29
CA GLU A 41 -3.36 -4.27 4.55
C GLU A 41 -4.82 -4.73 4.60
N PHE A 42 -5.77 -3.89 4.19
CA PHE A 42 -7.18 -4.29 4.07
C PHE A 42 -7.38 -5.43 3.07
N LYS A 43 -6.69 -5.40 1.93
CA LYS A 43 -6.75 -6.48 0.96
C LYS A 43 -6.30 -7.82 1.56
N LYS A 44 -5.24 -7.81 2.35
CA LYS A 44 -4.76 -8.99 3.07
C LYS A 44 -5.82 -9.48 4.07
N LYS A 45 -6.31 -8.61 4.94
CA LYS A 45 -7.37 -8.92 5.93
C LYS A 45 -8.62 -9.50 5.26
N TYR A 46 -9.05 -8.91 4.15
CA TYR A 46 -10.21 -9.37 3.40
C TYR A 46 -10.03 -10.78 2.82
N ALA A 47 -8.82 -11.16 2.47
CA ALA A 47 -8.51 -12.50 2.01
C ALA A 47 -8.48 -13.53 3.17
N GLU A 48 -8.12 -13.09 4.38
CA GLU A 48 -8.07 -13.93 5.59
C GLU A 48 -9.46 -14.09 6.21
N ASP A 49 -10.18 -13.01 6.44
CA ASP A 49 -11.54 -12.97 6.98
C ASP A 49 -12.32 -11.77 6.43
N LYS A 50 -13.24 -12.07 5.51
CA LYS A 50 -14.06 -11.04 4.85
C LYS A 50 -14.96 -10.26 5.80
N THR A 51 -15.54 -10.95 6.78
CA THR A 51 -16.51 -10.34 7.71
C THR A 51 -15.81 -9.38 8.66
N ALA A 52 -14.73 -9.81 9.29
CA ALA A 52 -13.94 -8.97 10.16
C ALA A 52 -13.31 -7.77 9.41
N ALA A 53 -12.78 -8.00 8.22
CA ALA A 53 -12.22 -6.93 7.39
C ALA A 53 -13.28 -5.90 6.99
N TRP A 54 -14.50 -6.33 6.71
CA TRP A 54 -15.59 -5.44 6.38
C TRP A 54 -16.02 -4.57 7.58
N GLU A 55 -16.08 -5.14 8.77
CA GLU A 55 -16.36 -4.39 10.01
C GLU A 55 -15.27 -3.34 10.29
N ASP A 56 -14.00 -3.71 10.14
CA ASP A 56 -12.87 -2.80 10.27
C ASP A 56 -12.94 -1.65 9.26
N TYR A 57 -13.30 -1.96 8.00
CA TYR A 57 -13.51 -0.95 6.97
C TYR A 57 -14.67 0.00 7.29
N LEU A 58 -15.80 -0.52 7.77
CA LEU A 58 -16.92 0.31 8.22
C LEU A 58 -16.53 1.22 9.40
N ASN A 59 -15.71 0.72 10.32
CA ASN A 59 -15.17 1.51 11.40
C ASN A 59 -14.29 2.65 10.89
N LEU A 60 -13.44 2.39 9.90
CA LEU A 60 -12.68 3.44 9.22
C LEU A 60 -13.59 4.50 8.62
N CYS A 61 -14.63 4.09 7.88
CA CYS A 61 -15.60 5.02 7.28
C CYS A 61 -16.32 5.89 8.32
N LYS A 62 -16.72 5.29 9.45
CA LYS A 62 -17.39 6.01 10.55
C LYS A 62 -16.52 7.07 11.21
N THR A 63 -15.20 6.95 11.11
CA THR A 63 -14.25 7.90 11.71
C THR A 63 -14.37 9.29 11.05
N GLY A 64 -14.59 9.35 9.74
CA GLY A 64 -14.94 10.57 9.00
C GLY A 64 -14.02 11.78 9.22
N GLY A 65 -12.75 11.60 9.54
CA GLY A 65 -11.81 12.68 9.83
C GLY A 65 -11.93 13.28 11.23
N SER A 66 -12.73 12.70 12.12
CA SER A 66 -12.89 13.17 13.52
C SER A 66 -11.74 12.77 14.44
N ARG A 67 -10.82 11.92 13.98
CA ARG A 67 -9.71 11.37 14.75
C ARG A 67 -8.38 11.67 14.09
N SER A 68 -7.30 11.63 14.88
CA SER A 68 -5.94 11.65 14.32
C SER A 68 -5.68 10.40 13.47
N TYR A 69 -4.66 10.47 12.62
CA TYR A 69 -4.31 9.35 11.74
C TYR A 69 -4.01 8.05 12.53
N LEU A 70 -3.22 8.14 13.59
CA LEU A 70 -2.88 6.96 14.40
C LEU A 70 -4.08 6.39 15.17
N GLU A 71 -4.98 7.23 15.64
CA GLU A 71 -6.23 6.78 16.27
C GLU A 71 -7.15 6.13 15.26
N THR A 72 -7.21 6.66 14.04
CA THR A 72 -7.98 6.07 12.94
C THR A 72 -7.47 4.67 12.59
N LEU A 73 -6.15 4.47 12.51
CA LEU A 73 -5.57 3.15 12.28
C LEU A 73 -5.95 2.16 13.40
N ARG A 74 -5.85 2.58 14.65
CA ARG A 74 -6.25 1.73 15.80
C ARG A 74 -7.72 1.37 15.76
N TYR A 75 -8.59 2.33 15.46
CA TYR A 75 -10.03 2.12 15.40
C TYR A 75 -10.46 1.17 14.26
N ALA A 76 -9.71 1.15 13.17
CA ALA A 76 -9.88 0.25 12.04
C ALA A 76 -9.05 -1.05 12.15
N ASN A 77 -8.43 -1.31 13.31
CA ASN A 77 -7.54 -2.45 13.53
C ASN A 77 -6.43 -2.57 12.46
N LEU A 78 -5.91 -1.44 11.99
CA LEU A 78 -4.76 -1.39 11.08
C LEU A 78 -3.47 -1.21 11.84
N SER A 79 -2.38 -1.69 11.24
CA SER A 79 -1.04 -1.56 11.81
C SER A 79 -0.58 -0.11 11.81
N ASN A 80 0.30 0.24 12.74
CA ASN A 80 0.99 1.52 12.70
C ASN A 80 2.03 1.50 11.58
N LEU A 81 1.80 2.30 10.54
CA LEU A 81 2.64 2.32 9.34
C LEU A 81 3.99 3.03 9.54
N PHE A 82 4.20 3.67 10.68
CA PHE A 82 5.50 4.27 11.06
C PHE A 82 6.42 3.32 11.82
N GLU A 83 5.97 2.11 12.14
CA GLU A 83 6.80 1.11 12.79
C GLU A 83 7.77 0.45 11.80
N PRO A 84 8.97 0.06 12.25
CA PRO A 84 9.90 -0.70 11.44
C PRO A 84 9.25 -1.96 10.85
N GLY A 85 9.51 -2.24 9.56
CA GLY A 85 8.96 -3.40 8.86
C GLY A 85 7.49 -3.26 8.44
N SER A 86 6.86 -2.10 8.65
CA SER A 86 5.46 -1.87 8.26
C SER A 86 5.23 -2.00 6.75
N VAL A 87 6.16 -1.51 5.93
CA VAL A 87 6.10 -1.61 4.47
C VAL A 87 6.08 -3.08 4.04
N GLU A 88 6.97 -3.87 4.60
CA GLU A 88 7.07 -5.30 4.28
C GLU A 88 5.80 -6.07 4.70
N ARG A 89 5.26 -5.77 5.88
CA ARG A 89 3.99 -6.36 6.35
C ARG A 89 2.80 -5.98 5.46
N ALA A 90 2.69 -4.72 5.07
CA ALA A 90 1.57 -4.23 4.25
C ALA A 90 1.68 -4.71 2.80
N CYS A 91 2.86 -4.69 2.21
CA CYS A 91 3.08 -4.97 0.79
C CYS A 91 3.31 -6.45 0.48
N GLY A 92 3.85 -7.22 1.42
CA GLY A 92 4.30 -8.59 1.19
C GLY A 92 3.22 -9.56 0.72
N TYR A 93 1.97 -9.37 1.12
CA TYR A 93 0.85 -10.15 0.61
C TYR A 93 0.58 -9.85 -0.87
N THR A 94 0.51 -8.58 -1.22
CA THR A 94 0.25 -8.13 -2.60
C THR A 94 1.41 -8.51 -3.53
N GLU A 95 2.65 -8.40 -3.07
CA GLU A 95 3.83 -8.81 -3.81
C GLU A 95 3.77 -10.30 -4.17
N ARG A 96 3.46 -11.17 -3.21
CA ARG A 96 3.32 -12.62 -3.47
C ARG A 96 2.26 -12.93 -4.52
N ILE A 97 1.09 -12.30 -4.46
CA ILE A 97 0.03 -12.48 -5.46
C ILE A 97 0.52 -12.07 -6.84
N LEU A 98 1.14 -10.91 -6.95
CA LEU A 98 1.65 -10.41 -8.23
C LEU A 98 2.73 -11.32 -8.82
N LEU A 99 3.64 -11.83 -8.00
CA LEU A 99 4.68 -12.76 -8.46
C LEU A 99 4.07 -14.08 -8.95
N THR A 100 3.04 -14.61 -8.27
CA THR A 100 2.33 -15.80 -8.69
C THR A 100 1.64 -15.59 -10.03
N GLN A 101 0.92 -14.49 -10.20
CA GLN A 101 0.23 -14.17 -11.46
C GLN A 101 1.20 -13.98 -12.62
N ILE A 102 2.36 -13.37 -12.39
CA ILE A 102 3.40 -13.22 -13.42
C ILE A 102 3.93 -14.58 -13.84
N ALA A 103 4.21 -15.47 -12.87
CA ALA A 103 4.69 -16.81 -13.16
C ALA A 103 3.67 -17.66 -13.95
N GLU A 104 2.38 -17.54 -13.62
CA GLU A 104 1.30 -18.21 -14.36
C GLU A 104 1.19 -17.72 -15.81
N GLN A 105 1.33 -16.40 -16.03
CA GLN A 105 1.31 -15.83 -17.39
C GLN A 105 2.52 -16.25 -18.22
N GLU A 106 3.69 -16.37 -17.61
CA GLU A 106 4.90 -16.84 -18.30
C GLU A 106 4.81 -18.33 -18.71
N GLN A 107 4.05 -19.14 -17.98
CA GLN A 107 3.82 -20.55 -18.32
C GLN A 107 2.79 -20.74 -19.44
N GLN A 108 1.89 -19.77 -19.64
CA GLN A 108 0.86 -19.80 -20.69
C GLN A 108 1.31 -19.19 -22.01
N ALA A 109 2.45 -18.53 -22.01
CA ALA A 109 3.02 -17.90 -23.20
C ALA A 109 4.05 -18.78 -23.89
#